data_e412730c69c1aae9f587a873eed646c4
#
_entry.id   e412730c69c1aae9f587a873eed646c4
#
_cell.length_a   1.000
_cell.length_b   1.000
_cell.length_c   1.000
_cell.angle_alpha   90.00
_cell.angle_beta   90.00
_cell.angle_gamma   90.00
#
_symmetry.space_group_name_H-M   'P 1'
#
loop_
_entity.id
_entity.type
_entity.pdbx_description
1 polymer ?
#
loop_
_entity_poly.entity_id
_entity_poly.type
_entity_poly.pdbx_seq_one_letter_code
_entity_poly.pdbx_strand_id
1 'polypeptide(L)'
;AIVQKNIKRLLAYSSIGHVGYILIGVAAANEESIKGISFYLSTYVIMNIAVFIIILSLKNNNNFIEKISDYAGLSKYKPLIALSFAIVMLSMAGIPPFAGFFAKFYIFVAALKADLIILAILGVISSVISAFYYLKIIKIMYFDDADIPQFSIIISRQSSIILVLSIIIITFFIFYPSLFVSPLSNLSNVYFN
;
A
#
# COMPACT_ATOMS: atom_id res chain seq x y z
N ALA A 1 5.54 13.85 1.55
CA ALA A 1 4.18 13.27 1.72
C ALA A 1 3.40 13.95 2.85
N ILE A 2 3.97 14.12 4.05
CA ILE A 2 3.26 14.58 5.28
C ILE A 2 2.48 15.89 5.09
N VAL A 3 3.07 16.89 4.44
CA VAL A 3 2.46 18.21 4.23
C VAL A 3 1.56 18.30 3.00
N GLN A 4 1.40 17.21 2.25
CA GLN A 4 0.61 17.22 1.03
C GLN A 4 -0.89 17.28 1.34
N LYS A 5 -1.61 18.10 0.55
CA LYS A 5 -3.07 18.24 0.61
C LYS A 5 -3.76 17.58 -0.59
N ASN A 6 -3.01 17.22 -1.64
CA ASN A 6 -3.51 16.54 -2.83
C ASN A 6 -3.16 15.05 -2.74
N ILE A 7 -4.16 14.17 -2.90
CA ILE A 7 -4.02 12.72 -2.74
C ILE A 7 -3.04 12.13 -3.78
N LYS A 8 -3.10 12.57 -5.04
CA LYS A 8 -2.21 12.07 -6.09
C LYS A 8 -0.75 12.45 -5.81
N ARG A 9 -0.50 13.68 -5.36
CA ARG A 9 0.84 14.12 -4.96
C ARG A 9 1.35 13.36 -3.74
N LEU A 10 0.47 13.11 -2.74
CA LEU A 10 0.83 12.31 -1.58
C LEU A 10 1.28 10.92 -1.99
N LEU A 11 0.53 10.25 -2.87
CA LEU A 11 0.87 8.92 -3.37
C LEU A 11 2.15 8.93 -4.22
N ALA A 12 2.40 9.97 -5.02
CA ALA A 12 3.63 10.13 -5.76
C ALA A 12 4.85 10.25 -4.83
N TYR A 13 4.76 11.02 -3.75
CA TYR A 13 5.82 11.07 -2.74
C TYR A 13 5.95 9.77 -1.94
N SER A 14 4.84 9.10 -1.69
CA SER A 14 4.81 7.78 -1.06
C SER A 14 5.55 6.74 -1.91
N SER A 15 5.39 6.79 -3.24
CA SER A 15 6.06 5.85 -4.15
C SER A 15 7.59 5.96 -4.08
N ILE A 16 8.14 7.15 -3.84
CA ILE A 16 9.58 7.34 -3.58
C ILE A 16 10.01 6.54 -2.34
N GLY A 17 9.22 6.58 -1.27
CA GLY A 17 9.48 5.78 -0.06
C GLY A 17 9.42 4.27 -0.33
N HIS A 18 8.43 3.81 -1.11
CA HIS A 18 8.33 2.39 -1.50
C HIS A 18 9.52 1.93 -2.34
N VAL A 19 10.00 2.75 -3.27
CA VAL A 19 11.25 2.48 -4.02
C VAL A 19 12.43 2.43 -3.06
N GLY A 20 12.49 3.31 -2.05
CA GLY A 20 13.51 3.29 -1.01
C GLY A 20 13.60 1.95 -0.27
N TYR A 21 12.47 1.33 0.09
CA TYR A 21 12.47 -0.01 0.70
C TYR A 21 13.00 -1.09 -0.26
N ILE A 22 12.65 -1.03 -1.53
CA ILE A 22 13.18 -1.96 -2.54
C ILE A 22 14.70 -1.82 -2.64
N LEU A 23 15.21 -0.58 -2.62
CA LEU A 23 16.67 -0.32 -2.64
C LEU A 23 17.39 -0.86 -1.40
N ILE A 24 16.75 -0.92 -0.23
CA ILE A 24 17.31 -1.63 0.94
C ILE A 24 17.53 -3.12 0.61
N GLY A 25 16.54 -3.75 -0.04
CA GLY A 25 16.67 -5.14 -0.49
C GLY A 25 17.80 -5.32 -1.52
N VAL A 26 17.92 -4.39 -2.49
CA VAL A 26 19.01 -4.41 -3.48
C VAL A 26 20.37 -4.27 -2.79
N ALA A 27 20.50 -3.40 -1.79
CA ALA A 27 21.73 -3.23 -1.03
C ALA A 27 22.10 -4.48 -0.20
N ALA A 28 21.12 -5.26 0.27
CA ALA A 28 21.35 -6.49 1.00
C ALA A 28 21.96 -7.60 0.13
N ALA A 29 21.65 -7.63 -1.18
CA ALA A 29 22.26 -8.48 -2.22
C ALA A 29 22.46 -9.96 -1.82
N ASN A 30 21.51 -10.54 -1.08
CA ASN A 30 21.51 -11.94 -0.66
C ASN A 30 20.27 -12.69 -1.19
N GLU A 31 20.23 -14.01 -1.00
CA GLU A 31 19.13 -14.85 -1.47
C GLU A 31 17.76 -14.39 -0.93
N GLU A 32 17.71 -14.00 0.35
CA GLU A 32 16.49 -13.49 0.98
C GLU A 32 16.02 -12.16 0.37
N SER A 33 16.96 -11.34 -0.12
CA SER A 33 16.63 -10.07 -0.75
C SER A 33 15.90 -10.25 -2.07
N ILE A 34 16.24 -11.24 -2.88
CA ILE A 34 15.53 -11.53 -4.14
C ILE A 34 14.08 -11.92 -3.84
N LYS A 35 13.85 -12.79 -2.86
CA LYS A 35 12.51 -13.18 -2.40
C LYS A 35 11.74 -11.95 -1.88
N GLY A 36 12.38 -11.17 -1.02
CA GLY A 36 11.81 -9.97 -0.42
C GLY A 36 11.45 -8.90 -1.46
N ILE A 37 12.34 -8.60 -2.41
CA ILE A 37 12.10 -7.62 -3.49
C ILE A 37 10.96 -8.07 -4.39
N SER A 38 10.96 -9.33 -4.83
CA SER A 38 9.93 -9.87 -5.71
C SER A 38 8.56 -9.85 -5.06
N PHE A 39 8.48 -10.23 -3.79
CA PHE A 39 7.26 -10.16 -3.00
C PHE A 39 6.79 -8.71 -2.80
N TYR A 40 7.72 -7.81 -2.48
CA TYR A 40 7.43 -6.40 -2.29
C TYR A 40 6.87 -5.75 -3.56
N LEU A 41 7.52 -5.96 -4.70
CA LEU A 41 7.07 -5.42 -5.99
C LEU A 41 5.67 -5.92 -6.34
N SER A 42 5.41 -7.22 -6.20
CA SER A 42 4.10 -7.81 -6.48
C SER A 42 3.01 -7.21 -5.61
N THR A 43 3.25 -7.11 -4.30
CA THR A 43 2.32 -6.51 -3.34
C THR A 43 2.10 -5.03 -3.63
N TYR A 44 3.17 -4.30 -3.94
CA TYR A 44 3.11 -2.87 -4.23
C TYR A 44 2.29 -2.56 -5.49
N VAL A 45 2.45 -3.36 -6.56
CA VAL A 45 1.63 -3.23 -7.77
C VAL A 45 0.15 -3.43 -7.47
N ILE A 46 -0.21 -4.47 -6.70
CA ILE A 46 -1.60 -4.75 -6.33
C ILE A 46 -2.20 -3.59 -5.51
N MET A 47 -1.46 -3.08 -4.51
CA MET A 47 -1.89 -1.92 -3.71
C MET A 47 -2.08 -0.67 -4.57
N ASN A 48 -1.18 -0.39 -5.53
CA ASN A 48 -1.31 0.75 -6.42
C ASN A 48 -2.53 0.62 -7.34
N ILE A 49 -2.75 -0.54 -7.96
CA ILE A 49 -3.94 -0.78 -8.77
C ILE A 49 -5.21 -0.49 -7.96
N ALA A 50 -5.30 -1.03 -6.75
CA ALA A 50 -6.46 -0.85 -5.89
C ALA A 50 -6.69 0.64 -5.53
N VAL A 51 -5.66 1.35 -5.08
CA VAL A 51 -5.79 2.75 -4.68
C VAL A 51 -6.15 3.66 -5.85
N PHE A 52 -5.56 3.44 -7.03
CA PHE A 52 -5.88 4.26 -8.20
C PHE A 52 -7.28 3.97 -8.74
N ILE A 53 -7.77 2.72 -8.71
CA ILE A 53 -9.17 2.42 -9.03
C ILE A 53 -10.10 3.22 -8.11
N ILE A 54 -9.85 3.24 -6.82
CA ILE A 54 -10.69 3.99 -5.86
C ILE A 54 -10.66 5.49 -6.17
N ILE A 55 -9.47 6.09 -6.27
CA ILE A 55 -9.32 7.54 -6.48
C ILE A 55 -9.94 7.99 -7.81
N LEU A 56 -9.79 7.21 -8.87
CA LEU A 56 -10.32 7.54 -10.18
C LEU A 56 -11.82 7.26 -10.31
N SER A 57 -12.39 6.43 -9.43
CA SER A 57 -13.83 6.16 -9.41
C SER A 57 -14.64 7.20 -8.63
N LEU A 58 -14.00 7.94 -7.72
CA LEU A 58 -14.65 8.93 -6.88
C LEU A 58 -14.64 10.31 -7.52
N LYS A 59 -15.85 10.88 -7.69
CA LYS A 59 -16.04 12.20 -8.25
C LYS A 59 -16.96 13.04 -7.35
N ASN A 60 -16.79 14.35 -7.43
CA ASN A 60 -17.69 15.34 -6.89
C ASN A 60 -18.07 16.30 -8.03
N ASN A 61 -19.39 16.44 -8.34
CA ASN A 61 -19.88 17.27 -9.46
C ASN A 61 -19.13 17.00 -10.78
N ASN A 62 -18.95 15.73 -11.16
CA ASN A 62 -18.20 15.26 -12.33
C ASN A 62 -16.68 15.52 -12.32
N ASN A 63 -16.13 16.16 -11.30
CA ASN A 63 -14.69 16.38 -11.15
C ASN A 63 -14.06 15.31 -10.24
N PHE A 64 -12.83 14.90 -10.53
CA PHE A 64 -12.10 13.99 -9.66
C PHE A 64 -11.79 14.66 -8.32
N ILE A 65 -11.91 13.87 -7.24
CA ILE A 65 -11.58 14.33 -5.90
C ILE A 65 -10.07 14.29 -5.73
N GLU A 66 -9.43 15.43 -5.61
CA GLU A 66 -7.99 15.54 -5.47
C GLU A 66 -7.54 15.98 -4.08
N LYS A 67 -8.34 16.80 -3.39
CA LYS A 67 -7.99 17.25 -2.03
C LYS A 67 -8.33 16.17 -1.02
N ILE A 68 -7.39 15.93 -0.10
CA ILE A 68 -7.55 14.92 0.96
C ILE A 68 -8.71 15.29 1.89
N SER A 69 -8.93 16.59 2.16
CA SER A 69 -10.08 17.06 2.95
C SER A 69 -11.43 16.65 2.37
N ASP A 70 -11.52 16.55 1.05
CA ASP A 70 -12.79 16.30 0.36
C ASP A 70 -13.23 14.82 0.46
N TYR A 71 -12.39 13.95 1.06
CA TYR A 71 -12.74 12.57 1.42
C TYR A 71 -13.45 12.47 2.78
N ALA A 72 -13.64 13.58 3.51
CA ALA A 72 -14.34 13.61 4.79
C ALA A 72 -15.74 12.98 4.67
N GLY A 73 -16.12 12.18 5.65
CA GLY A 73 -17.42 11.51 5.68
C GLY A 73 -17.63 10.40 4.65
N LEU A 74 -16.60 10.01 3.88
CA LEU A 74 -16.73 8.96 2.86
C LEU A 74 -17.30 7.64 3.44
N SER A 75 -16.94 7.30 4.67
CA SER A 75 -17.43 6.09 5.35
C SER A 75 -18.95 6.12 5.58
N LYS A 76 -19.56 7.28 5.80
CA LYS A 76 -21.01 7.42 6.02
C LYS A 76 -21.80 7.25 4.72
N TYR A 77 -21.26 7.75 3.60
CA TYR A 77 -21.97 7.77 2.31
C TYR A 77 -21.65 6.61 1.39
N LYS A 78 -20.41 6.09 1.46
CA LYS A 78 -19.91 5.00 0.61
C LYS A 78 -19.05 4.02 1.42
N PRO A 79 -19.65 3.29 2.38
CA PRO A 79 -18.92 2.50 3.38
C PRO A 79 -18.01 1.43 2.77
N LEU A 80 -18.43 0.74 1.70
CA LEU A 80 -17.61 -0.30 1.06
C LEU A 80 -16.37 0.26 0.38
N ILE A 81 -16.47 1.43 -0.26
CA ILE A 81 -15.32 2.10 -0.87
C ILE A 81 -14.39 2.65 0.21
N ALA A 82 -14.94 3.24 1.27
CA ALA A 82 -14.15 3.72 2.40
C ALA A 82 -13.40 2.57 3.08
N LEU A 83 -14.04 1.42 3.28
CA LEU A 83 -13.41 0.22 3.83
C LEU A 83 -12.28 -0.29 2.92
N SER A 84 -12.55 -0.40 1.62
CA SER A 84 -11.53 -0.82 0.64
C SER A 84 -10.33 0.14 0.66
N PHE A 85 -10.60 1.44 0.71
CA PHE A 85 -9.53 2.44 0.78
C PHE A 85 -8.75 2.35 2.10
N ALA A 86 -9.42 2.15 3.24
CA ALA A 86 -8.77 1.96 4.53
C ALA A 86 -7.87 0.72 4.54
N ILE A 87 -8.32 -0.41 4.01
CA ILE A 87 -7.52 -1.64 3.88
C ILE A 87 -6.23 -1.37 3.08
N VAL A 88 -6.34 -0.70 1.93
CA VAL A 88 -5.16 -0.36 1.12
C VAL A 88 -4.22 0.58 1.87
N MET A 89 -4.75 1.61 2.54
CA MET A 89 -3.94 2.56 3.32
C MET A 89 -3.23 1.87 4.49
N LEU A 90 -3.90 0.97 5.23
CA LEU A 90 -3.30 0.18 6.31
C LEU A 90 -2.20 -0.75 5.78
N SER A 91 -2.43 -1.36 4.62
CA SER A 91 -1.43 -2.20 3.96
C SER A 91 -0.20 -1.39 3.53
N MET A 92 -0.39 -0.22 2.88
CA MET A 92 0.71 0.68 2.50
C MET A 92 1.48 1.21 3.74
N ALA A 93 0.78 1.49 4.83
CA ALA A 93 1.40 1.84 6.11
C ALA A 93 2.29 0.71 6.64
N GLY A 94 1.99 -0.54 6.30
CA GLY A 94 2.68 -1.71 6.81
C GLY A 94 2.15 -2.16 8.17
N ILE A 95 0.83 -2.12 8.36
CA ILE A 95 0.17 -2.56 9.57
C ILE A 95 -0.28 -4.02 9.42
N PRO A 96 0.06 -4.93 10.36
CA PRO A 96 -0.49 -6.28 10.36
C PRO A 96 -2.02 -6.26 10.45
N PRO A 97 -2.74 -7.19 9.84
CA PRO A 97 -2.30 -8.41 9.17
C PRO A 97 -2.11 -8.30 7.66
N PHE A 98 -2.06 -7.11 7.08
CA PHE A 98 -2.09 -6.89 5.65
C PHE A 98 -0.76 -7.20 4.95
N ALA A 99 -0.83 -7.54 3.65
CA ALA A 99 0.32 -7.97 2.84
C ALA A 99 1.50 -6.98 2.84
N GLY A 100 1.22 -5.66 2.91
CA GLY A 100 2.27 -4.63 2.93
C GLY A 100 3.19 -4.67 4.15
N PHE A 101 2.70 -5.17 5.30
CA PHE A 101 3.55 -5.43 6.46
C PHE A 101 4.60 -6.50 6.14
N PHE A 102 4.17 -7.63 5.60
CA PHE A 102 5.07 -8.75 5.27
C PHE A 102 6.06 -8.35 4.17
N ALA A 103 5.64 -7.54 3.21
CA ALA A 103 6.53 -7.01 2.18
C ALA A 103 7.72 -6.24 2.78
N LYS A 104 7.46 -5.32 3.71
CA LYS A 104 8.50 -4.58 4.44
C LYS A 104 9.32 -5.51 5.34
N PHE A 105 8.66 -6.43 6.03
CA PHE A 105 9.30 -7.38 6.94
C PHE A 105 10.37 -8.21 6.23
N TYR A 106 10.07 -8.79 5.07
CA TYR A 106 11.06 -9.58 4.32
C TYR A 106 12.25 -8.75 3.87
N ILE A 107 12.04 -7.50 3.45
CA ILE A 107 13.14 -6.57 3.11
C ILE A 107 14.04 -6.29 4.31
N PHE A 108 13.46 -6.03 5.48
CA PHE A 108 14.24 -5.74 6.69
C PHE A 108 14.98 -6.98 7.19
N VAL A 109 14.37 -8.18 7.11
CA VAL A 109 15.07 -9.44 7.43
C VAL A 109 16.26 -9.67 6.50
N ALA A 110 16.11 -9.42 5.20
CA ALA A 110 17.20 -9.51 4.23
C ALA A 110 18.35 -8.54 4.58
N ALA A 111 18.02 -7.30 4.94
CA ALA A 111 19.02 -6.31 5.36
C ALA A 111 19.76 -6.72 6.65
N LEU A 112 19.05 -7.28 7.64
CA LEU A 112 19.66 -7.77 8.88
C LEU A 112 20.60 -8.96 8.62
N LYS A 113 20.22 -9.88 7.71
CA LYS A 113 21.08 -11.02 7.31
C LYS A 113 22.34 -10.60 6.51
N ALA A 114 22.33 -9.38 5.96
CA ALA A 114 23.45 -8.76 5.27
C ALA A 114 24.28 -7.84 6.17
N ASP A 115 24.07 -7.88 7.50
CA ASP A 115 24.72 -7.00 8.49
C ASP A 115 24.47 -5.50 8.26
N LEU A 116 23.43 -5.13 7.47
CA LEU A 116 23.03 -3.75 7.20
C LEU A 116 22.07 -3.21 8.27
N ILE A 117 22.43 -3.36 9.54
CA ILE A 117 21.58 -3.05 10.70
C ILE A 117 21.11 -1.59 10.68
N ILE A 118 22.03 -0.65 10.43
CA ILE A 118 21.72 0.79 10.39
C ILE A 118 20.68 1.08 9.31
N LEU A 119 20.82 0.48 8.13
CA LEU A 119 19.91 0.67 7.01
C LEU A 119 18.52 0.09 7.32
N ALA A 120 18.45 -1.06 7.99
CA ALA A 120 17.20 -1.65 8.46
C ALA A 120 16.50 -0.74 9.47
N ILE A 121 17.22 -0.19 10.46
CA ILE A 121 16.68 0.75 11.45
C ILE A 121 16.13 2.01 10.77
N LEU A 122 16.87 2.62 9.85
CA LEU A 122 16.40 3.78 9.08
C LEU A 122 15.15 3.47 8.27
N GLY A 123 15.09 2.28 7.67
CA GLY A 123 13.91 1.79 6.96
C GLY A 123 12.69 1.67 7.87
N VAL A 124 12.84 1.08 9.07
CA VAL A 124 11.76 0.96 10.05
C VAL A 124 11.26 2.33 10.51
N ILE A 125 12.16 3.25 10.86
CA ILE A 125 11.81 4.63 11.25
C ILE A 125 11.04 5.31 10.12
N SER A 126 11.52 5.21 8.88
CA SER A 126 10.84 5.76 7.69
C SER A 126 9.44 5.15 7.52
N SER A 127 9.27 3.85 7.81
CA SER A 127 7.97 3.18 7.76
C SER A 127 6.99 3.74 8.79
N VAL A 128 7.44 3.97 10.02
CA VAL A 128 6.61 4.59 11.08
C VAL A 128 6.19 6.01 10.67
N ILE A 129 7.12 6.81 10.14
CA ILE A 129 6.82 8.15 9.63
C ILE A 129 5.79 8.08 8.50
N SER A 130 5.92 7.11 7.60
CA SER A 130 4.98 6.94 6.48
C SER A 130 3.59 6.53 6.93
N ALA A 131 3.46 5.77 7.99
CA ALA A 131 2.16 5.38 8.54
C ALA A 131 1.29 6.59 8.92
N PHE A 132 1.92 7.69 9.38
CA PHE A 132 1.21 8.90 9.77
C PHE A 132 0.31 9.45 8.65
N TYR A 133 0.81 9.62 7.43
CA TYR A 133 0.00 10.22 6.36
C TYR A 133 -1.04 9.25 5.79
N TYR A 134 -0.84 7.94 5.86
CA TYR A 134 -1.86 6.97 5.50
C TYR A 134 -3.00 6.93 6.53
N LEU A 135 -2.67 6.91 7.81
CA LEU A 135 -3.65 6.96 8.89
C LEU A 135 -4.42 8.29 8.91
N LYS A 136 -3.78 9.41 8.53
CA LYS A 136 -4.45 10.70 8.36
C LYS A 136 -5.58 10.63 7.32
N ILE A 137 -5.39 9.93 6.20
CA ILE A 137 -6.45 9.74 5.19
C ILE A 137 -7.62 8.95 5.80
N ILE A 138 -7.32 7.86 6.51
CA ILE A 138 -8.35 7.05 7.18
C ILE A 138 -9.10 7.89 8.21
N LYS A 139 -8.38 8.67 9.02
CA LYS A 139 -8.97 9.58 10.01
C LYS A 139 -9.97 10.53 9.34
N ILE A 140 -9.61 11.16 8.25
CA ILE A 140 -10.48 12.10 7.52
C ILE A 140 -11.72 11.38 6.98
N MET A 141 -11.58 10.19 6.41
CA MET A 141 -12.70 9.45 5.84
C MET A 141 -13.73 8.98 6.88
N TYR A 142 -13.27 8.64 8.09
CA TYR A 142 -14.11 8.00 9.11
C TYR A 142 -14.56 8.92 10.23
N PHE A 143 -13.79 9.94 10.56
CA PHE A 143 -13.99 10.75 11.77
C PHE A 143 -14.25 12.23 11.49
N ASP A 144 -13.94 12.74 10.30
CA ASP A 144 -14.24 14.13 9.96
C ASP A 144 -15.62 14.21 9.29
N ASP A 145 -16.41 15.20 9.70
CA ASP A 145 -17.70 15.47 9.08
C ASP A 145 -17.53 16.29 7.79
N ALA A 146 -18.38 16.03 6.82
CA ALA A 146 -18.46 16.80 5.59
C ALA A 146 -19.78 17.56 5.54
N ASP A 147 -19.74 18.81 5.14
CA ASP A 147 -20.90 19.68 5.12
C ASP A 147 -22.00 19.24 4.12
N ILE A 148 -21.68 18.65 3.00
CA ILE A 148 -22.60 17.92 2.09
C ILE A 148 -21.74 17.20 1.02
N PRO A 149 -21.34 15.97 1.22
CA PRO A 149 -20.57 15.28 0.20
C PRO A 149 -21.47 14.74 -0.89
N GLN A 150 -21.33 15.26 -2.09
CA GLN A 150 -21.94 14.69 -3.29
C GLN A 150 -20.98 13.68 -3.95
N PHE A 151 -20.73 12.57 -3.25
CA PHE A 151 -19.92 11.49 -3.83
C PHE A 151 -20.71 10.75 -4.92
N SER A 152 -20.29 10.88 -6.15
CA SER A 152 -20.66 9.97 -7.24
C SER A 152 -19.57 8.93 -7.42
N ILE A 153 -19.97 7.67 -7.63
CA ILE A 153 -19.06 6.58 -7.95
C ILE A 153 -19.29 6.21 -9.42
N ILE A 154 -18.26 6.33 -10.21
CA ILE A 154 -18.26 5.88 -11.61
C ILE A 154 -17.16 4.82 -11.73
N ILE A 155 -17.55 3.57 -11.53
CA ILE A 155 -16.64 2.43 -11.63
C ILE A 155 -17.16 1.44 -12.67
N SER A 156 -16.31 0.97 -13.57
CA SER A 156 -16.67 -0.09 -14.50
C SER A 156 -16.77 -1.43 -13.78
N ARG A 157 -17.55 -2.38 -14.32
CA ARG A 157 -17.66 -3.73 -13.77
C ARG A 157 -16.28 -4.41 -13.67
N GLN A 158 -15.44 -4.21 -14.68
CA GLN A 158 -14.08 -4.77 -14.70
C GLN A 158 -13.21 -4.20 -13.58
N SER A 159 -13.20 -2.87 -13.42
CA SER A 159 -12.45 -2.20 -12.33
C SER A 159 -12.95 -2.64 -10.95
N SER A 160 -14.25 -2.84 -10.79
CA SER A 160 -14.83 -3.33 -9.53
C SER A 160 -14.34 -4.74 -9.20
N ILE A 161 -14.30 -5.64 -10.19
CA ILE A 161 -13.78 -7.01 -9.99
C ILE A 161 -12.29 -6.96 -9.60
N ILE A 162 -11.48 -6.16 -10.31
CA ILE A 162 -10.05 -6.01 -10.01
C ILE A 162 -9.85 -5.46 -8.59
N LEU A 163 -10.64 -4.47 -8.18
CA LEU A 163 -10.59 -3.91 -6.83
C LEU A 163 -10.88 -4.97 -5.77
N VAL A 164 -11.97 -5.72 -5.94
CA VAL A 164 -12.36 -6.78 -4.98
C VAL A 164 -11.26 -7.85 -4.89
N LEU A 165 -10.73 -8.31 -6.02
CA LEU A 165 -9.62 -9.28 -6.03
C LEU A 165 -8.38 -8.72 -5.33
N SER A 166 -8.02 -7.46 -5.58
CA SER A 166 -6.89 -6.81 -4.91
C SER A 166 -7.09 -6.75 -3.40
N ILE A 167 -8.28 -6.39 -2.91
CA ILE A 167 -8.58 -6.32 -1.48
C ILE A 167 -8.51 -7.72 -0.85
N ILE A 168 -9.04 -8.74 -1.52
CA ILE A 168 -8.95 -10.13 -1.07
C ILE A 168 -7.48 -10.55 -0.93
N ILE A 169 -6.65 -10.32 -1.95
CA ILE A 169 -5.23 -10.66 -1.91
C ILE A 169 -4.52 -9.94 -0.76
N ILE A 170 -4.72 -8.62 -0.63
CA ILE A 170 -4.09 -7.79 0.41
C ILE A 170 -4.45 -8.28 1.82
N THR A 171 -5.70 -8.69 2.03
CA THR A 171 -6.23 -9.05 3.36
C THR A 171 -5.93 -10.50 3.71
N PHE A 172 -6.14 -11.42 2.77
CA PHE A 172 -6.05 -12.87 3.03
C PHE A 172 -4.66 -13.47 2.76
N PHE A 173 -3.69 -12.66 2.37
CA PHE A 173 -2.31 -13.10 2.19
C PHE A 173 -1.77 -13.88 3.41
N ILE A 174 -2.13 -13.45 4.63
CA ILE A 174 -1.65 -14.05 5.87
C ILE A 174 -2.00 -15.54 6.00
N PHE A 175 -3.12 -15.99 5.41
CA PHE A 175 -3.57 -17.38 5.52
C PHE A 175 -2.87 -18.32 4.54
N TYR A 176 -2.37 -17.79 3.42
CA TYR A 176 -1.73 -18.59 2.37
C TYR A 176 -0.47 -17.92 1.80
N PRO A 177 0.53 -17.58 2.64
CA PRO A 177 1.75 -16.92 2.18
C PRO A 177 2.52 -17.78 1.17
N SER A 178 2.43 -19.12 1.29
CA SER A 178 3.10 -20.06 0.40
C SER A 178 2.68 -19.93 -1.08
N LEU A 179 1.43 -19.58 -1.36
CA LEU A 179 0.96 -19.39 -2.74
C LEU A 179 1.72 -18.26 -3.47
N PHE A 180 2.23 -17.28 -2.73
CA PHE A 180 2.94 -16.14 -3.27
C PHE A 180 4.46 -16.26 -3.13
N VAL A 181 4.94 -16.92 -2.07
CA VAL A 181 6.36 -17.02 -1.77
C VAL A 181 7.01 -18.22 -2.47
N SER A 182 6.30 -19.36 -2.62
CA SER A 182 6.87 -20.57 -3.24
C SER A 182 7.25 -20.39 -4.73
N PRO A 183 6.52 -19.69 -5.59
CA PRO A 183 6.99 -19.40 -6.94
C PRO A 183 8.23 -18.50 -6.96
N LEU A 184 8.38 -17.62 -5.96
CA LEU A 184 9.48 -16.68 -5.87
C LEU A 184 10.77 -17.32 -5.33
N SER A 185 10.66 -18.41 -4.55
CA SER A 185 11.84 -19.17 -4.09
C SER A 185 12.56 -19.87 -5.25
N ASN A 186 11.84 -20.24 -6.31
CA ASN A 186 12.46 -20.82 -7.50
C ASN A 186 13.34 -19.82 -8.26
N LEU A 187 13.01 -18.52 -8.19
CA LEU A 187 13.82 -17.46 -8.81
C LEU A 187 15.18 -17.32 -8.11
N SER A 188 15.25 -17.43 -6.78
CA SER A 188 16.52 -17.32 -6.06
C SER A 188 17.49 -18.44 -6.43
N ASN A 189 16.99 -19.65 -6.66
CA ASN A 189 17.81 -20.81 -7.05
C ASN A 189 18.45 -20.65 -8.44
N VAL A 190 17.85 -19.81 -9.33
CA VAL A 190 18.40 -19.55 -10.67
C VAL A 190 19.58 -18.57 -10.62
N TYR A 191 19.65 -17.70 -9.62
CA TYR A 191 20.67 -16.65 -9.55
C TYR A 191 21.84 -16.97 -8.61
N PHE A 192 21.68 -17.92 -7.69
CA PHE A 192 22.70 -18.26 -6.69
C PHE A 192 23.24 -19.71 -6.81
N ASN A 193 22.80 -20.49 -7.81
CA ASN A 193 23.41 -21.72 -8.28
C ASN A 193 24.13 -21.46 -9.62
#